data_1fd94a0bf2fcb74c1df090c9c91dbb1f
#
_entry.id   1fd94a0bf2fcb74c1df090c9c91dbb1f
#
_cell.length_a   1.000
_cell.length_b   1.000
_cell.length_c   1.000
_cell.angle_alpha   90.00
_cell.angle_beta   90.00
_cell.angle_gamma   90.00
#
_symmetry.space_group_name_H-M   'P 1'
#
loop_
_entity.id
_entity.type
_entity.pdbx_description
1 polymer ?
#
loop_
_entity_poly.entity_id
_entity_poly.type
_entity_poly.pdbx_seq_one_letter_code
_entity_poly.pdbx_strand_id
1 'polypeptide(L)'
;MLPNGAPVGSRHEWMLKLFTDLLILCDNNDGQARRVIEALPWVQDVVRERGMQELDNIVDSSKKRNKKRESENLYALQPSQAMRRAIEVVCKRKYAELVKEEHQQAMNLVGHSYHDEETLMLERMGKEIKKLMPFYPLLKLACHKLKPKHHVAAMFLIGAYGMTLMTRCWYRFWSEPQRRCRLNTILELIGRSGSGKHIAVDFYELMMQPVKDADKAQIDALNKWNAEKDQNSGANKNKTPRPKGILRCLPAEASAAAIREAEFNAKEEIDGEEWPLHVFQFNSELDNLLRNQKVNYMNIDALFLKSLHNEPAGAFLKTASSNVGEYNVHFNGVFTGTADALSKQATTSNFARGLLQRLVTIPMGDSNFEMREYREYTEEDRLRDEQLRQWSYNLDKTKGEIPCTALSKALHDWTRNQMEDAKEEGSKALEDLVKRPCWHAINNALPFIVSRHWGEMVEDSDGRMKCGPSFAIDKTDVRLTLLMANAQMAFQKYFFLPIGEELYNNQEIAAAANHQSTQRLKLSFNRLPQVFTSADVAREYGYESKGSITSRLKRLQDEGLAQKIRSGADKGKYRKLA
;
A
#
# COMPACT_ATOMS: atom_id res chain seq x y z
N MET A 1 12.89 7.82 26.54
CA MET A 1 13.19 6.42 26.23
C MET A 1 14.69 6.09 26.28
N LEU A 2 15.57 6.87 25.70
CA LEU A 2 17.01 6.61 25.80
C LEU A 2 17.59 6.73 27.21
N PRO A 3 17.15 7.66 28.09
CA PRO A 3 17.56 7.65 29.50
C PRO A 3 17.05 6.43 30.29
N ASN A 4 15.89 5.87 29.87
CA ASN A 4 15.25 4.76 30.56
C ASN A 4 15.46 3.40 29.87
N GLY A 5 16.20 3.36 28.77
CA GLY A 5 16.53 2.16 28.01
C GLY A 5 15.45 1.67 27.05
N ALA A 6 15.84 0.73 26.17
CA ALA A 6 14.92 -0.01 25.33
C ALA A 6 14.13 -1.03 26.18
N PRO A 7 12.88 -1.37 25.79
CA PRO A 7 12.08 -2.38 26.48
C PRO A 7 12.84 -3.71 26.60
N VAL A 8 12.73 -4.36 27.76
CA VAL A 8 13.31 -5.69 27.99
C VAL A 8 12.67 -6.66 26.97
N GLY A 9 13.49 -7.34 26.17
CA GLY A 9 13.05 -8.24 25.10
C GLY A 9 13.23 -7.70 23.68
N SER A 10 13.32 -6.37 23.48
CA SER A 10 13.56 -5.75 22.16
C SER A 10 14.89 -4.97 22.10
N ARG A 11 15.75 -5.08 23.09
CA ARG A 11 17.01 -4.31 23.21
C ARG A 11 17.95 -4.55 22.03
N HIS A 12 18.08 -5.79 21.56
CA HIS A 12 18.89 -6.12 20.38
C HIS A 12 18.43 -5.37 19.14
N GLU A 13 17.13 -5.41 18.87
CA GLU A 13 16.50 -4.74 17.74
C GLU A 13 16.69 -3.22 17.77
N TRP A 14 16.53 -2.62 18.95
CA TRP A 14 16.76 -1.20 19.15
C TRP A 14 18.24 -0.81 18.98
N MET A 15 19.17 -1.65 19.43
CA MET A 15 20.60 -1.42 19.20
C MET A 15 20.94 -1.47 17.72
N LEU A 16 20.39 -2.44 16.97
CA LEU A 16 20.61 -2.58 15.52
C LEU A 16 20.10 -1.35 14.76
N LYS A 17 18.87 -0.90 15.03
CA LYS A 17 18.29 0.30 14.41
C LYS A 17 19.14 1.53 14.72
N LEU A 18 19.47 1.73 15.99
CA LEU A 18 20.23 2.90 16.43
C LEU A 18 21.63 2.92 15.84
N PHE A 19 22.33 1.79 15.84
CA PHE A 19 23.71 1.72 15.30
C PHE A 19 23.73 1.92 13.78
N THR A 20 22.75 1.38 13.05
CA THR A 20 22.60 1.58 11.62
C THR A 20 22.49 3.07 11.29
N ASP A 21 21.68 3.83 12.03
CA ASP A 21 21.51 5.27 11.81
C ASP A 21 22.74 6.06 12.29
N LEU A 22 23.40 5.65 13.37
CA LEU A 22 24.65 6.26 13.81
C LEU A 22 25.77 6.10 12.78
N LEU A 23 25.87 4.96 12.11
CA LEU A 23 26.84 4.77 11.01
C LEU A 23 26.63 5.79 9.90
N ILE A 24 25.38 6.06 9.51
CA ILE A 24 25.05 7.06 8.50
C ILE A 24 25.46 8.46 8.95
N LEU A 25 25.07 8.83 10.18
CA LEU A 25 25.39 10.14 10.75
C LEU A 25 26.91 10.37 10.97
N CYS A 26 27.66 9.29 11.09
CA CYS A 26 29.12 9.33 11.25
C CYS A 26 29.87 9.03 9.95
N ASP A 27 29.26 9.22 8.78
CA ASP A 27 29.86 8.97 7.45
C ASP A 27 30.49 7.56 7.35
N ASN A 28 29.80 6.55 7.85
CA ASN A 28 30.25 5.16 7.97
C ASN A 28 31.50 4.96 8.84
N ASN A 29 31.84 5.91 9.72
CA ASN A 29 32.88 5.76 10.72
C ASN A 29 32.36 4.93 11.91
N ASP A 30 32.59 3.63 11.87
CA ASP A 30 32.13 2.70 12.91
C ASP A 30 32.76 2.97 14.30
N GLY A 31 33.97 3.47 14.35
CA GLY A 31 34.63 3.85 15.61
C GLY A 31 33.95 5.02 16.32
N GLN A 32 33.42 5.99 15.55
CA GLN A 32 32.64 7.11 16.11
C GLN A 32 31.23 6.62 16.53
N ALA A 33 30.54 5.90 15.66
CA ALA A 33 29.22 5.35 15.93
C ALA A 33 29.23 4.43 17.18
N ARG A 34 30.28 3.59 17.29
CA ARG A 34 30.49 2.70 18.43
C ARG A 34 30.66 3.47 19.74
N ARG A 35 31.48 4.51 19.78
CA ARG A 35 31.65 5.35 20.98
C ARG A 35 30.34 5.95 21.46
N VAL A 36 29.48 6.39 20.53
CA VAL A 36 28.18 6.96 20.87
C VAL A 36 27.24 5.90 21.46
N ILE A 37 27.13 4.72 20.87
CA ILE A 37 26.22 3.68 21.35
C ILE A 37 26.71 3.07 22.67
N GLU A 38 28.01 2.88 22.85
CA GLU A 38 28.64 2.38 24.08
C GLU A 38 28.45 3.33 25.27
N ALA A 39 28.29 4.62 25.02
CA ALA A 39 28.01 5.60 26.06
C ALA A 39 26.59 5.52 26.64
N LEU A 40 25.69 4.76 26.03
CA LEU A 40 24.31 4.63 26.48
C LEU A 40 24.21 3.63 27.64
N PRO A 41 23.67 4.02 28.83
CA PRO A 41 23.62 3.17 30.01
C PRO A 41 22.95 1.80 29.78
N TRP A 42 21.82 1.79 29.04
CA TRP A 42 21.08 0.57 28.73
C TRP A 42 21.82 -0.38 27.77
N VAL A 43 22.69 0.16 26.91
CA VAL A 43 23.58 -0.65 26.05
C VAL A 43 24.68 -1.29 26.90
N GLN A 44 25.23 -0.56 27.84
CA GLN A 44 26.19 -1.10 28.81
C GLN A 44 25.58 -2.23 29.65
N ASP A 45 24.29 -2.13 29.99
CA ASP A 45 23.57 -3.22 30.68
C ASP A 45 23.48 -4.46 29.80
N VAL A 46 23.14 -4.31 28.48
CA VAL A 46 23.10 -5.43 27.54
C VAL A 46 24.49 -6.07 27.36
N VAL A 47 25.54 -5.25 27.27
CA VAL A 47 26.92 -5.75 27.17
C VAL A 47 27.33 -6.51 28.46
N ARG A 48 26.90 -6.05 29.62
CA ARG A 48 27.13 -6.78 30.90
C ARG A 48 26.37 -8.10 30.96
N GLU A 49 25.14 -8.14 30.47
CA GLU A 49 24.28 -9.33 30.49
C GLU A 49 24.67 -10.38 29.43
N ARG A 50 25.07 -9.98 28.24
CA ARG A 50 25.25 -10.85 27.06
C ARG A 50 26.66 -10.88 26.49
N GLY A 51 27.56 -10.05 27.02
CA GLY A 51 28.92 -9.92 26.54
C GLY A 51 29.08 -8.96 25.38
N MET A 52 30.33 -8.58 25.08
CA MET A 52 30.69 -7.65 24.01
C MET A 52 30.39 -8.22 22.62
N GLN A 53 30.33 -9.55 22.47
CA GLN A 53 30.03 -10.24 21.23
C GLN A 53 28.67 -9.83 20.63
N GLU A 54 27.68 -9.51 21.45
CA GLU A 54 26.37 -9.03 21.01
C GLU A 54 26.49 -7.70 20.28
N LEU A 55 27.28 -6.77 20.82
CA LEU A 55 27.53 -5.48 20.18
C LEU A 55 28.34 -5.63 18.88
N ASP A 56 29.33 -6.50 18.86
CA ASP A 56 30.13 -6.78 17.65
C ASP A 56 29.25 -7.34 16.53
N ASN A 57 28.33 -8.24 16.84
CA ASN A 57 27.36 -8.79 15.88
C ASN A 57 26.45 -7.69 15.30
N ILE A 58 26.01 -6.74 16.13
CA ILE A 58 25.21 -5.59 15.69
C ILE A 58 26.00 -4.68 14.77
N VAL A 59 27.25 -4.39 15.10
CA VAL A 59 28.16 -3.58 14.27
C VAL A 59 28.30 -4.20 12.88
N ASP A 60 28.58 -5.50 12.82
CA ASP A 60 28.78 -6.22 11.56
C ASP A 60 27.50 -6.30 10.72
N SER A 61 26.36 -6.56 11.35
CA SER A 61 25.05 -6.58 10.68
C SER A 61 24.70 -5.21 10.12
N SER A 62 24.92 -4.14 10.89
CA SER A 62 24.66 -2.76 10.46
C SER A 62 25.57 -2.32 9.32
N LYS A 63 26.86 -2.70 9.32
CA LYS A 63 27.80 -2.43 8.24
C LYS A 63 27.38 -3.12 6.93
N LYS A 64 27.04 -4.41 7.00
CA LYS A 64 26.57 -5.17 5.82
C LYS A 64 25.34 -4.52 5.21
N ARG A 65 24.43 -4.07 6.05
CA ARG A 65 23.19 -3.43 5.66
C ARG A 65 23.42 -2.08 5.00
N ASN A 66 24.25 -1.19 5.57
CA ASN A 66 24.54 0.10 4.97
C ASN A 66 25.29 -0.06 3.64
N LYS A 67 26.23 -0.99 3.55
CA LYS A 67 26.93 -1.31 2.29
C LYS A 67 25.97 -1.79 1.21
N LYS A 68 24.96 -2.60 1.56
CA LYS A 68 23.89 -3.03 0.64
C LYS A 68 23.04 -1.84 0.19
N ARG A 69 22.64 -0.95 1.11
CA ARG A 69 21.88 0.27 0.80
C ARG A 69 22.63 1.22 -0.14
N GLU A 70 23.93 1.41 0.07
CA GLU A 70 24.77 2.19 -0.81
C GLU A 70 24.86 1.57 -2.21
N SER A 71 24.99 0.26 -2.32
CA SER A 71 25.05 -0.43 -3.62
C SER A 71 23.72 -0.41 -4.40
N GLU A 72 22.60 -0.43 -3.70
CA GLU A 72 21.27 -0.40 -4.30
C GLU A 72 20.82 1.03 -4.66
N ASN A 73 21.35 2.05 -4.01
CA ASN A 73 21.22 3.50 -4.30
C ASN A 73 19.77 3.98 -4.60
N LEU A 74 18.75 3.29 -4.02
CA LEU A 74 17.33 3.46 -4.37
C LEU A 74 16.54 4.27 -3.33
N TYR A 75 17.12 4.56 -2.13
CA TYR A 75 16.39 5.15 -1.02
C TYR A 75 17.10 6.34 -0.40
N ALA A 76 16.31 7.35 -0.03
CA ALA A 76 16.71 8.32 0.96
C ALA A 76 16.87 7.63 2.32
N LEU A 77 18.01 7.84 2.97
CA LEU A 77 18.27 7.30 4.31
C LEU A 77 17.45 8.13 5.31
N GLN A 78 16.37 7.56 5.82
CA GLN A 78 15.56 8.18 6.88
C GLN A 78 16.02 7.64 8.23
N PRO A 79 16.21 8.49 9.26
CA PRO A 79 16.53 8.02 10.60
C PRO A 79 15.47 7.03 11.11
N SER A 80 15.91 5.97 11.75
CA SER A 80 15.00 5.03 12.40
C SER A 80 14.18 5.74 13.47
N GLN A 81 13.09 5.11 13.87
CA GLN A 81 12.27 5.64 14.95
C GLN A 81 13.03 5.73 16.27
N ALA A 82 13.94 4.80 16.52
CA ALA A 82 14.82 4.84 17.69
C ALA A 82 15.65 6.14 17.68
N MET A 83 16.22 6.49 16.53
CA MET A 83 17.00 7.73 16.36
C MET A 83 16.12 8.97 16.49
N ARG A 84 14.94 9.01 15.87
CA ARG A 84 14.00 10.14 15.97
C ARG A 84 13.63 10.43 17.42
N ARG A 85 13.29 9.38 18.20
CA ARG A 85 13.01 9.51 19.63
C ARG A 85 14.22 9.95 20.44
N ALA A 86 15.42 9.48 20.08
CA ALA A 86 16.66 9.93 20.69
C ALA A 86 16.85 11.44 20.53
N ILE A 87 16.66 11.92 19.32
CA ILE A 87 16.75 13.34 18.98
C ILE A 87 15.69 14.15 19.77
N GLU A 88 14.44 13.68 19.81
CA GLU A 88 13.36 14.34 20.56
C GLU A 88 13.67 14.48 22.06
N VAL A 89 14.23 13.43 22.67
CA VAL A 89 14.62 13.45 24.09
C VAL A 89 15.78 14.41 24.34
N VAL A 90 16.80 14.37 23.51
CA VAL A 90 17.99 15.23 23.65
C VAL A 90 17.65 16.69 23.39
N CYS A 91 16.91 16.97 22.32
CA CYS A 91 16.55 18.32 21.92
C CYS A 91 15.33 18.88 22.66
N LYS A 92 14.60 18.04 23.41
CA LYS A 92 13.31 18.36 24.10
C LYS A 92 12.26 18.98 23.15
N ARG A 93 12.30 18.57 21.87
CA ARG A 93 11.41 19.04 20.81
C ARG A 93 11.00 17.87 19.91
N LYS A 94 9.84 17.98 19.25
CA LYS A 94 9.41 16.95 18.29
C LYS A 94 10.33 16.91 17.08
N TYR A 95 10.70 15.73 16.64
CA TYR A 95 11.58 15.52 15.46
C TYR A 95 11.06 16.24 14.21
N ALA A 96 9.75 16.19 13.97
CA ALA A 96 9.13 16.88 12.82
C ALA A 96 9.29 18.41 12.86
N GLU A 97 9.38 19.02 14.05
CA GLU A 97 9.62 20.47 14.21
C GLU A 97 11.08 20.81 13.92
N LEU A 98 12.01 19.95 14.39
CA LEU A 98 13.45 20.12 14.13
C LEU A 98 13.76 20.00 12.64
N VAL A 99 13.16 19.00 11.96
CA VAL A 99 13.33 18.84 10.50
C VAL A 99 12.75 20.03 9.73
N LYS A 100 11.63 20.59 10.16
CA LYS A 100 11.08 21.81 9.53
C LYS A 100 12.02 23.01 9.66
N GLU A 101 12.62 23.21 10.82
CA GLU A 101 13.56 24.31 11.03
C GLU A 101 14.85 24.13 10.25
N GLU A 102 15.41 22.94 10.24
CA GLU A 102 16.60 22.62 9.46
C GLU A 102 16.36 22.80 7.96
N HIS A 103 15.19 22.37 7.49
CA HIS A 103 14.71 22.64 6.13
C HIS A 103 14.61 24.14 5.84
N GLN A 104 14.03 24.90 6.77
CA GLN A 104 13.89 26.34 6.62
C GLN A 104 15.23 27.07 6.66
N GLN A 105 16.16 26.61 7.50
CA GLN A 105 17.52 27.16 7.58
C GLN A 105 18.35 26.76 6.36
N ALA A 106 18.25 25.53 5.88
CA ALA A 106 18.88 25.08 4.64
C ALA A 106 18.34 25.84 3.42
N MET A 107 17.03 26.11 3.36
CA MET A 107 16.43 26.96 2.32
C MET A 107 16.95 28.39 2.35
N ASN A 108 17.27 28.91 3.53
CA ASN A 108 17.83 30.27 3.68
C ASN A 108 19.35 30.37 3.40
N LEU A 109 20.09 29.26 3.52
CA LEU A 109 21.55 29.21 3.34
C LEU A 109 21.98 28.80 1.93
N VAL A 110 21.14 28.02 1.22
CA VAL A 110 21.45 27.52 -0.14
C VAL A 110 20.50 28.19 -1.12
N GLY A 111 20.86 29.41 -1.57
CA GLY A 111 20.19 30.00 -2.73
C GLY A 111 20.24 29.01 -3.91
N HIS A 112 19.06 28.47 -4.27
CA HIS A 112 18.74 27.99 -5.61
C HIS A 112 19.06 26.56 -6.07
N SER A 113 19.36 25.56 -5.24
CA SER A 113 19.23 24.17 -5.72
C SER A 113 18.75 23.21 -4.63
N TYR A 114 17.48 23.33 -4.30
CA TYR A 114 16.80 22.34 -3.49
C TYR A 114 16.40 21.15 -4.39
N HIS A 115 17.24 20.13 -4.42
CA HIS A 115 16.83 18.85 -4.99
C HIS A 115 16.13 18.05 -3.89
N ASP A 116 14.81 17.98 -3.98
CA ASP A 116 13.99 17.12 -3.15
C ASP A 116 14.45 15.67 -3.31
N GLU A 117 14.63 14.95 -2.20
CA GLU A 117 15.05 13.54 -2.19
C GLU A 117 14.12 12.66 -3.04
N GLU A 118 12.82 12.96 -3.04
CA GLU A 118 11.82 12.29 -3.88
C GLU A 118 12.18 12.47 -5.37
N THR A 119 12.47 13.69 -5.80
CA THR A 119 12.82 13.98 -7.19
C THR A 119 14.12 13.30 -7.59
N LEU A 120 15.13 13.30 -6.73
CA LEU A 120 16.40 12.60 -6.98
C LEU A 120 16.20 11.08 -7.10
N MET A 121 15.37 10.50 -6.27
CA MET A 121 15.00 9.08 -6.36
C MET A 121 14.35 8.77 -7.70
N LEU A 122 13.36 9.57 -8.12
CA LEU A 122 12.66 9.41 -9.40
C LEU A 122 13.62 9.58 -10.60
N GLU A 123 14.56 10.52 -10.55
CA GLU A 123 15.56 10.70 -11.61
C GLU A 123 16.49 9.50 -11.75
N ARG A 124 16.94 8.93 -10.62
CA ARG A 124 17.77 7.72 -10.63
C ARG A 124 17.01 6.53 -11.25
N MET A 125 15.78 6.30 -10.82
CA MET A 125 14.92 5.26 -11.40
C MET A 125 14.65 5.52 -12.88
N GLY A 126 14.39 6.78 -13.27
CA GLY A 126 14.17 7.16 -14.65
C GLY A 126 15.38 6.89 -15.56
N LYS A 127 16.60 7.04 -15.04
CA LYS A 127 17.82 6.65 -15.77
C LYS A 127 17.91 5.13 -15.99
N GLU A 128 17.49 4.32 -15.01
CA GLU A 128 17.44 2.85 -15.17
C GLU A 128 16.34 2.44 -16.16
N ILE A 129 15.17 3.08 -16.11
CA ILE A 129 14.09 2.87 -17.09
C ILE A 129 14.58 3.18 -18.50
N LYS A 130 15.34 4.28 -18.69
CA LYS A 130 15.90 4.65 -19.99
C LYS A 130 16.76 3.55 -20.61
N LYS A 131 17.50 2.78 -19.81
CA LYS A 131 18.29 1.62 -20.28
C LYS A 131 17.44 0.47 -20.80
N LEU A 132 16.18 0.38 -20.36
CA LEU A 132 15.24 -0.66 -20.78
C LEU A 132 14.38 -0.27 -21.98
N MET A 133 14.22 1.02 -22.27
CA MET A 133 13.40 1.51 -23.39
C MET A 133 13.71 0.87 -24.75
N PRO A 134 14.98 0.59 -25.12
CA PRO A 134 15.28 -0.03 -26.42
C PRO A 134 14.66 -1.42 -26.59
N PHE A 135 14.35 -2.11 -25.49
CA PHE A 135 13.82 -3.48 -25.52
C PHE A 135 12.29 -3.52 -25.52
N TYR A 136 11.62 -2.45 -25.11
CA TYR A 136 10.17 -2.42 -24.90
C TYR A 136 9.53 -1.30 -25.73
N PRO A 137 8.88 -1.63 -26.86
CA PRO A 137 8.24 -0.63 -27.74
C PRO A 137 7.26 0.27 -26.96
N LEU A 138 6.40 -0.33 -26.13
CA LEU A 138 5.41 0.40 -25.35
C LEU A 138 6.05 1.32 -24.31
N LEU A 139 7.15 0.91 -23.66
CA LEU A 139 7.87 1.73 -22.68
C LEU A 139 8.57 2.92 -23.35
N LYS A 140 9.14 2.70 -24.54
CA LYS A 140 9.74 3.77 -25.35
C LYS A 140 8.70 4.84 -25.72
N LEU A 141 7.50 4.43 -26.12
CA LEU A 141 6.40 5.33 -26.43
C LEU A 141 5.90 6.07 -25.17
N ALA A 142 5.74 5.37 -24.06
CA ALA A 142 5.32 5.95 -22.79
C ALA A 142 6.25 7.07 -22.31
N CYS A 143 7.56 6.88 -22.45
CA CYS A 143 8.58 7.82 -21.98
C CYS A 143 9.03 8.85 -23.03
N HIS A 144 8.36 8.89 -24.19
CA HIS A 144 8.72 9.78 -25.30
C HIS A 144 8.81 11.25 -24.85
N LYS A 145 9.97 11.87 -25.06
CA LYS A 145 10.27 13.27 -24.72
C LYS A 145 9.99 13.68 -23.25
N LEU A 146 9.81 12.74 -22.34
CA LEU A 146 9.65 13.02 -20.92
C LEU A 146 11.01 13.20 -20.22
N LYS A 147 11.04 14.04 -19.18
CA LYS A 147 12.20 14.11 -18.27
C LYS A 147 12.33 12.81 -17.47
N PRO A 148 13.55 12.39 -17.09
CA PRO A 148 13.75 11.13 -16.35
C PRO A 148 12.88 10.99 -15.10
N LYS A 149 12.65 12.08 -14.33
CA LYS A 149 11.78 12.06 -13.14
C LYS A 149 10.34 11.62 -13.42
N HIS A 150 9.84 11.78 -14.65
CA HIS A 150 8.49 11.39 -15.05
C HIS A 150 8.40 9.99 -15.68
N HIS A 151 9.54 9.33 -15.96
CA HIS A 151 9.53 8.00 -16.58
C HIS A 151 8.87 6.95 -15.68
N VAL A 152 9.04 7.07 -14.36
CA VAL A 152 8.41 6.16 -13.39
C VAL A 152 6.89 6.28 -13.45
N ALA A 153 6.37 7.51 -13.39
CA ALA A 153 4.92 7.75 -13.49
C ALA A 153 4.36 7.23 -14.84
N ALA A 154 5.04 7.53 -15.95
CA ALA A 154 4.66 7.05 -17.28
C ALA A 154 4.62 5.51 -17.35
N MET A 155 5.64 4.85 -16.82
CA MET A 155 5.74 3.39 -16.78
C MET A 155 4.57 2.77 -15.99
N PHE A 156 4.29 3.24 -14.79
CA PHE A 156 3.21 2.69 -13.98
C PHE A 156 1.82 3.04 -14.51
N LEU A 157 1.61 4.24 -15.05
CA LEU A 157 0.34 4.62 -15.69
C LEU A 157 0.02 3.74 -16.90
N ILE A 158 0.96 3.60 -17.83
CA ILE A 158 0.78 2.73 -19.01
C ILE A 158 0.63 1.25 -18.57
N GLY A 159 1.37 0.83 -17.54
CA GLY A 159 1.16 -0.48 -16.92
C GLY A 159 -0.26 -0.67 -16.41
N ALA A 160 -0.81 0.30 -15.66
CA ALA A 160 -2.16 0.24 -15.09
C ALA A 160 -3.27 0.22 -16.17
N TYR A 161 -3.18 1.07 -17.18
CA TYR A 161 -4.12 1.06 -18.31
C TYR A 161 -3.98 -0.23 -19.12
N GLY A 162 -2.74 -0.63 -19.46
CA GLY A 162 -2.46 -1.83 -20.23
C GLY A 162 -2.97 -3.11 -19.55
N MET A 163 -2.73 -3.28 -18.26
CA MET A 163 -3.25 -4.45 -17.54
C MET A 163 -4.78 -4.48 -17.46
N THR A 164 -5.44 -3.31 -17.43
CA THR A 164 -6.91 -3.22 -17.47
C THR A 164 -7.45 -3.66 -18.83
N LEU A 165 -6.76 -3.31 -19.91
CA LEU A 165 -7.07 -3.80 -21.26
C LEU A 165 -6.88 -5.31 -21.35
N MET A 166 -5.81 -5.85 -20.78
CA MET A 166 -5.52 -7.29 -20.71
C MET A 166 -6.44 -8.04 -19.75
N THR A 167 -7.68 -7.60 -19.60
CA THR A 167 -8.67 -8.15 -18.65
C THR A 167 -8.96 -9.64 -18.83
N ARG A 168 -8.65 -10.22 -20.00
CA ARG A 168 -8.87 -11.64 -20.32
C ARG A 168 -7.64 -12.49 -20.07
N CYS A 169 -6.53 -11.85 -19.60
CA CYS A 169 -5.29 -12.53 -19.25
C CYS A 169 -5.23 -12.88 -17.77
N TRP A 170 -4.45 -13.89 -17.48
CA TRP A 170 -4.14 -14.34 -16.14
C TRP A 170 -2.76 -15.02 -16.12
N TYR A 171 -2.21 -15.20 -14.91
CA TYR A 171 -0.96 -15.94 -14.71
C TYR A 171 -1.03 -16.76 -13.42
N ARG A 172 -0.05 -17.64 -13.22
CA ARG A 172 0.13 -18.34 -11.95
C ARG A 172 1.41 -17.87 -11.26
N PHE A 173 1.30 -17.61 -9.97
CA PHE A 173 2.48 -17.34 -9.17
C PHE A 173 3.15 -18.66 -8.81
N TRP A 174 4.49 -18.72 -8.90
CA TRP A 174 5.24 -19.96 -8.71
C TRP A 174 4.95 -20.68 -7.39
N SER A 175 4.77 -19.96 -6.28
CA SER A 175 4.43 -20.53 -4.97
C SER A 175 2.94 -20.91 -4.82
N GLU A 176 2.08 -20.46 -5.74
CA GLU A 176 0.63 -20.71 -5.73
C GLU A 176 0.15 -21.20 -7.11
N PRO A 177 0.64 -22.34 -7.62
CA PRO A 177 0.39 -22.77 -9.00
C PRO A 177 -1.05 -23.13 -9.29
N GLN A 178 -1.87 -23.34 -8.25
CA GLN A 178 -3.29 -23.64 -8.40
C GLN A 178 -4.16 -22.39 -8.63
N ARG A 179 -3.64 -21.20 -8.31
CA ARG A 179 -4.41 -19.97 -8.35
C ARG A 179 -4.19 -19.23 -9.65
N ARG A 180 -5.29 -18.90 -10.35
CA ARG A 180 -5.29 -17.94 -11.47
C ARG A 180 -5.23 -16.52 -10.89
N CYS A 181 -4.13 -15.82 -11.10
CA CYS A 181 -3.94 -14.42 -10.69
C CYS A 181 -4.38 -13.50 -11.81
N ARG A 182 -5.22 -12.52 -11.50
CA ARG A 182 -5.69 -11.50 -12.45
C ARG A 182 -4.81 -10.25 -12.36
N LEU A 183 -4.85 -9.42 -13.38
CA LEU A 183 -4.04 -8.21 -13.47
C LEU A 183 -4.78 -7.04 -12.80
N ASN A 184 -4.64 -6.91 -11.49
CA ASN A 184 -5.36 -5.94 -10.67
C ASN A 184 -4.46 -4.79 -10.25
N THR A 185 -5.01 -3.56 -10.22
CA THR A 185 -4.33 -2.38 -9.69
C THR A 185 -5.28 -1.31 -9.19
N ILE A 186 -4.91 -0.67 -8.09
CA ILE A 186 -5.38 0.66 -7.69
C ILE A 186 -4.15 1.54 -7.64
N LEU A 187 -4.03 2.43 -8.62
CA LEU A 187 -2.90 3.32 -8.76
C LEU A 187 -3.26 4.74 -8.32
N GLU A 188 -2.45 5.30 -7.42
CA GLU A 188 -2.55 6.66 -6.95
C GLU A 188 -1.31 7.45 -7.35
N LEU A 189 -1.48 8.47 -8.19
CA LEU A 189 -0.41 9.37 -8.62
C LEU A 189 -0.44 10.63 -7.77
N ILE A 190 0.52 10.76 -6.88
CA ILE A 190 0.56 11.81 -5.85
C ILE A 190 1.60 12.88 -6.18
N GLY A 191 1.18 14.13 -6.15
CA GLY A 191 2.08 15.25 -6.38
C GLY A 191 1.44 16.61 -6.09
N ARG A 192 2.26 17.63 -5.93
CA ARG A 192 1.81 19.01 -5.72
C ARG A 192 0.99 19.52 -6.91
N SER A 193 0.25 20.59 -6.71
CA SER A 193 -0.39 21.29 -7.82
C SER A 193 0.69 21.74 -8.82
N GLY A 194 0.45 21.54 -10.12
CA GLY A 194 1.42 21.89 -11.16
C GLY A 194 2.57 20.88 -11.38
N SER A 195 2.65 19.76 -10.63
CA SER A 195 3.71 18.75 -10.78
C SER A 195 3.67 17.93 -12.09
N GLY A 196 2.69 18.14 -12.95
CA GLY A 196 2.59 17.41 -14.23
C GLY A 196 1.68 16.20 -14.22
N LYS A 197 0.85 16.00 -13.19
CA LYS A 197 -0.11 14.87 -13.08
C LYS A 197 -1.05 14.73 -14.27
N HIS A 198 -1.19 15.78 -15.11
CA HIS A 198 -2.04 15.73 -16.33
C HIS A 198 -1.62 14.61 -17.29
N ILE A 199 -0.40 14.14 -17.25
CA ILE A 199 0.06 12.96 -18.00
C ILE A 199 -0.85 11.73 -17.79
N ALA A 200 -1.49 11.60 -16.63
CA ALA A 200 -2.43 10.52 -16.37
C ALA A 200 -3.70 10.65 -17.21
N VAL A 201 -4.19 11.89 -17.43
CA VAL A 201 -5.32 12.18 -18.31
C VAL A 201 -4.95 11.88 -19.77
N ASP A 202 -3.78 12.37 -20.21
CA ASP A 202 -3.31 12.18 -21.59
C ASP A 202 -3.22 10.68 -21.94
N PHE A 203 -2.64 9.88 -21.05
CA PHE A 203 -2.57 8.43 -21.25
C PHE A 203 -3.95 7.73 -21.12
N TYR A 204 -4.82 8.20 -20.23
CA TYR A 204 -6.18 7.68 -20.12
C TYR A 204 -6.95 7.82 -21.44
N GLU A 205 -6.88 9.00 -22.07
CA GLU A 205 -7.55 9.25 -23.35
C GLU A 205 -7.01 8.38 -24.49
N LEU A 206 -5.70 8.11 -24.49
CA LEU A 206 -5.07 7.29 -25.52
C LEU A 206 -5.28 5.79 -25.30
N MET A 207 -5.10 5.33 -24.06
CA MET A 207 -5.05 3.90 -23.77
C MET A 207 -6.43 3.27 -23.54
N MET A 208 -7.40 4.02 -22.99
CA MET A 208 -8.71 3.44 -22.67
C MET A 208 -9.73 3.53 -23.82
N GLN A 209 -9.31 3.97 -25.01
CA GLN A 209 -10.18 4.10 -26.19
C GLN A 209 -10.91 2.80 -26.56
N PRO A 210 -10.28 1.59 -26.56
CA PRO A 210 -11.00 0.35 -26.90
C PRO A 210 -12.17 0.06 -25.96
N VAL A 211 -12.01 0.34 -24.68
CA VAL A 211 -13.08 0.14 -23.67
C VAL A 211 -14.19 1.18 -23.86
N LYS A 212 -13.82 2.46 -24.08
CA LYS A 212 -14.79 3.52 -24.34
C LYS A 212 -15.61 3.26 -25.61
N ASP A 213 -14.98 2.74 -26.65
CA ASP A 213 -15.68 2.38 -27.90
C ASP A 213 -16.64 1.21 -27.69
N ALA A 214 -16.23 0.19 -26.92
CA ALA A 214 -17.10 -0.93 -26.59
C ALA A 214 -18.29 -0.51 -25.70
N ASP A 215 -18.09 0.43 -24.78
CA ASP A 215 -19.12 0.92 -23.85
C ASP A 215 -20.13 1.86 -24.54
N LYS A 216 -19.80 2.43 -25.70
CA LYS A 216 -20.61 3.47 -26.38
C LYS A 216 -22.05 3.03 -26.63
N ALA A 217 -22.26 1.83 -27.15
CA ALA A 217 -23.59 1.32 -27.44
C ALA A 217 -24.47 1.24 -26.19
N GLN A 218 -23.89 0.83 -25.07
CA GLN A 218 -24.60 0.76 -23.79
C GLN A 218 -24.90 2.14 -23.21
N ILE A 219 -23.96 3.09 -23.33
CA ILE A 219 -24.17 4.49 -22.93
C ILE A 219 -25.31 5.11 -23.73
N ASP A 220 -25.32 4.93 -25.06
CA ASP A 220 -26.37 5.44 -25.93
C ASP A 220 -27.74 4.84 -25.61
N ALA A 221 -27.80 3.54 -25.31
CA ALA A 221 -29.03 2.85 -24.89
C ALA A 221 -29.55 3.39 -23.54
N LEU A 222 -28.67 3.63 -22.57
CA LEU A 222 -29.04 4.21 -21.27
C LEU A 222 -29.52 5.66 -21.41
N ASN A 223 -28.85 6.47 -22.21
CA ASN A 223 -29.25 7.86 -22.47
C ASN A 223 -30.62 7.93 -23.14
N LYS A 224 -30.85 7.07 -24.14
CA LYS A 224 -32.19 6.96 -24.82
C LYS A 224 -33.29 6.57 -23.82
N TRP A 225 -33.04 5.56 -23.02
CA TRP A 225 -33.97 5.13 -21.99
C TRP A 225 -34.29 6.22 -20.97
N ASN A 226 -33.29 7.00 -20.50
CA ASN A 226 -33.49 8.14 -19.61
C ASN A 226 -34.37 9.22 -20.27
N ALA A 227 -34.09 9.57 -21.52
CA ALA A 227 -34.87 10.56 -22.27
C ALA A 227 -36.34 10.12 -22.45
N GLU A 228 -36.57 8.85 -22.76
CA GLU A 228 -37.95 8.29 -22.88
C GLU A 228 -38.67 8.26 -21.53
N LYS A 229 -37.97 8.00 -20.42
CA LYS A 229 -38.53 8.01 -19.09
C LYS A 229 -38.98 9.42 -18.68
N ASP A 230 -38.21 10.46 -19.02
CA ASP A 230 -38.53 11.85 -18.68
C ASP A 230 -39.72 12.36 -19.50
N GLN A 231 -39.85 11.93 -20.77
CA GLN A 231 -40.99 12.25 -21.62
C GLN A 231 -42.29 11.55 -21.17
N ASN A 232 -42.20 10.35 -20.60
CA ASN A 232 -43.35 9.52 -20.18
C ASN A 232 -43.72 9.68 -18.72
N SER A 233 -43.42 10.79 -18.09
CA SER A 233 -43.72 11.06 -16.65
C SER A 233 -45.20 11.21 -16.33
N GLY A 234 -46.12 11.01 -17.30
CA GLY A 234 -47.57 10.99 -17.17
C GLY A 234 -48.14 9.61 -16.76
N ALA A 235 -49.42 9.57 -16.40
CA ALA A 235 -50.12 8.49 -15.67
C ALA A 235 -50.20 7.11 -16.32
N ASN A 236 -49.73 6.89 -17.58
CA ASN A 236 -49.74 5.56 -18.24
C ASN A 236 -48.31 4.98 -18.30
N LYS A 237 -47.94 4.21 -17.31
CA LYS A 237 -46.62 3.64 -17.12
C LYS A 237 -46.46 2.27 -17.79
N ASN A 238 -46.27 2.21 -19.07
CA ASN A 238 -45.51 1.09 -19.64
C ASN A 238 -44.02 1.32 -19.30
N LYS A 239 -43.56 0.74 -18.19
CA LYS A 239 -42.16 0.85 -17.76
C LYS A 239 -41.28 0.02 -18.67
N THR A 240 -40.72 0.62 -19.70
CA THR A 240 -39.63 -0.01 -20.45
C THR A 240 -38.53 -0.40 -19.45
N PRO A 241 -38.12 -1.67 -19.37
CA PRO A 241 -37.07 -2.07 -18.47
C PRO A 241 -35.76 -1.34 -18.81
N ARG A 242 -34.99 -1.02 -17.79
CA ARG A 242 -33.69 -0.37 -17.96
C ARG A 242 -32.77 -1.29 -18.78
N PRO A 243 -32.09 -0.78 -19.82
CA PRO A 243 -31.15 -1.58 -20.62
C PRO A 243 -30.05 -2.18 -19.72
N LYS A 244 -29.81 -3.47 -19.87
CA LYS A 244 -28.72 -4.18 -19.24
C LYS A 244 -27.65 -4.46 -20.27
N GLY A 245 -26.41 -4.05 -20.00
CA GLY A 245 -25.29 -4.29 -20.88
C GLY A 245 -23.97 -4.07 -20.13
N ILE A 246 -22.88 -4.36 -20.80
CA ILE A 246 -21.55 -4.22 -20.24
C ILE A 246 -21.15 -2.74 -20.30
N LEU A 247 -20.76 -2.19 -19.14
CA LEU A 247 -20.16 -0.87 -19.00
C LEU A 247 -18.91 -1.03 -18.13
N ARG A 248 -17.74 -0.85 -18.73
CA ARG A 248 -16.46 -1.10 -18.05
C ARG A 248 -15.75 0.17 -17.64
N CYS A 249 -15.90 1.26 -18.38
CA CYS A 249 -15.26 2.54 -18.07
C CYS A 249 -16.23 3.46 -17.35
N LEU A 250 -16.07 3.58 -16.03
CA LEU A 250 -16.97 4.37 -15.20
C LEU A 250 -16.54 5.85 -15.13
N PRO A 251 -17.49 6.79 -15.07
CA PRO A 251 -17.20 8.19 -14.81
C PRO A 251 -16.64 8.39 -13.40
N ALA A 252 -15.95 9.53 -13.20
CA ALA A 252 -15.33 9.88 -11.92
C ALA A 252 -16.33 9.89 -10.75
N GLU A 253 -17.59 10.24 -11.00
CA GLU A 253 -18.68 10.31 -10.03
C GLU A 253 -19.65 9.15 -10.15
N ALA A 254 -19.15 7.92 -10.10
CA ALA A 254 -20.00 6.74 -10.06
C ALA A 254 -20.49 6.44 -8.64
N SER A 255 -21.79 6.17 -8.46
CA SER A 255 -22.33 5.74 -7.17
C SER A 255 -21.94 4.29 -6.87
N ALA A 256 -21.95 3.89 -5.58
CA ALA A 256 -21.71 2.51 -5.17
C ALA A 256 -22.65 1.49 -5.84
N ALA A 257 -23.88 1.89 -6.10
CA ALA A 257 -24.86 1.05 -6.80
C ALA A 257 -24.48 0.88 -8.27
N ALA A 258 -24.02 1.95 -8.93
CA ALA A 258 -23.57 1.91 -10.32
C ALA A 258 -22.31 1.06 -10.50
N ILE A 259 -21.34 1.17 -9.57
CA ILE A 259 -20.13 0.33 -9.59
C ILE A 259 -20.51 -1.15 -9.45
N ARG A 260 -21.34 -1.49 -8.46
CA ARG A 260 -21.81 -2.88 -8.26
C ARG A 260 -22.56 -3.43 -9.48
N GLU A 261 -23.42 -2.62 -10.08
CA GLU A 261 -24.16 -3.02 -11.29
C GLU A 261 -23.21 -3.26 -12.47
N ALA A 262 -22.21 -2.38 -12.65
CA ALA A 262 -21.22 -2.53 -13.69
C ALA A 262 -20.39 -3.80 -13.50
N GLU A 263 -19.88 -4.07 -12.29
CA GLU A 263 -19.10 -5.27 -11.98
C GLU A 263 -19.93 -6.56 -12.15
N PHE A 264 -21.20 -6.55 -11.75
CA PHE A 264 -22.07 -7.70 -11.90
C PHE A 264 -22.34 -8.03 -13.38
N ASN A 265 -22.45 -7.00 -14.24
CA ASN A 265 -22.75 -7.14 -15.67
C ASN A 265 -21.49 -7.29 -16.54
N ALA A 266 -20.30 -6.91 -16.04
CA ALA A 266 -19.06 -6.94 -16.81
C ALA A 266 -18.52 -8.38 -16.96
N LYS A 267 -19.18 -9.17 -17.79
CA LYS A 267 -18.86 -10.56 -18.05
C LYS A 267 -19.00 -10.88 -19.52
N GLU A 268 -18.17 -11.80 -20.01
CA GLU A 268 -18.31 -12.39 -21.34
C GLU A 268 -18.04 -13.89 -21.30
N GLU A 269 -18.41 -14.60 -22.33
CA GLU A 269 -18.09 -16.02 -22.49
C GLU A 269 -16.75 -16.15 -23.23
N ILE A 270 -15.79 -16.84 -22.62
CA ILE A 270 -14.49 -17.15 -23.22
C ILE A 270 -14.26 -18.65 -23.09
N ASP A 271 -14.04 -19.31 -24.22
CA ASP A 271 -13.74 -20.75 -24.28
C ASP A 271 -14.77 -21.62 -23.50
N GLY A 272 -16.04 -21.18 -23.43
CA GLY A 272 -17.15 -21.85 -22.74
C GLY A 272 -17.22 -21.59 -21.22
N GLU A 273 -16.40 -20.69 -20.69
CA GLU A 273 -16.45 -20.23 -19.29
C GLU A 273 -16.96 -18.78 -19.21
N GLU A 274 -17.82 -18.47 -18.23
CA GLU A 274 -18.17 -17.10 -17.89
C GLU A 274 -16.92 -16.39 -17.32
N TRP A 275 -16.48 -15.34 -17.99
CA TRP A 275 -15.26 -14.63 -17.65
C TRP A 275 -15.56 -13.19 -17.20
N PRO A 276 -15.30 -12.84 -15.93
CA PRO A 276 -15.49 -11.47 -15.46
C PRO A 276 -14.44 -10.54 -16.02
N LEU A 277 -14.88 -9.36 -16.48
CA LEU A 277 -14.04 -8.30 -17.02
C LEU A 277 -13.77 -7.25 -15.94
N HIS A 278 -12.61 -6.59 -16.00
CA HIS A 278 -12.33 -5.47 -15.13
C HIS A 278 -13.20 -4.26 -15.48
N VAL A 279 -13.85 -3.73 -14.47
CA VAL A 279 -14.44 -2.39 -14.48
C VAL A 279 -13.33 -1.42 -14.11
N PHE A 280 -13.31 -0.26 -14.74
CA PHE A 280 -12.25 0.72 -14.57
C PHE A 280 -12.79 2.10 -14.23
N GLN A 281 -12.12 2.80 -13.32
CA GLN A 281 -12.42 4.20 -13.02
C GLN A 281 -11.15 5.06 -13.06
N PHE A 282 -11.24 6.19 -13.76
CA PHE A 282 -10.26 7.25 -13.68
C PHE A 282 -10.83 8.45 -12.92
N ASN A 283 -10.07 8.99 -11.96
CA ASN A 283 -10.44 10.24 -11.31
C ASN A 283 -9.20 11.11 -11.11
N SER A 284 -9.25 12.33 -11.65
CA SER A 284 -8.17 13.31 -11.55
C SER A 284 -8.03 13.95 -10.17
N GLU A 285 -9.00 13.72 -9.26
CA GLU A 285 -9.02 14.29 -7.92
C GLU A 285 -9.40 13.25 -6.86
N LEU A 286 -8.38 12.68 -6.23
CA LEU A 286 -8.55 11.71 -5.12
C LEU A 286 -9.40 12.29 -3.97
N ASP A 287 -9.28 13.58 -3.70
CA ASP A 287 -10.09 14.28 -2.69
C ASP A 287 -11.59 14.15 -2.94
N ASN A 288 -12.03 14.28 -4.18
CA ASN A 288 -13.45 14.16 -4.54
C ASN A 288 -13.95 12.74 -4.30
N LEU A 289 -13.14 11.75 -4.64
CA LEU A 289 -13.46 10.35 -4.38
C LEU A 289 -13.65 10.10 -2.88
N LEU A 290 -12.74 10.58 -2.04
CA LEU A 290 -12.79 10.41 -0.59
C LEU A 290 -13.95 11.21 0.08
N ARG A 291 -14.33 12.38 -0.47
CA ARG A 291 -15.52 13.13 -0.01
C ARG A 291 -16.82 12.41 -0.35
N ASN A 292 -16.92 11.85 -1.54
CA ASN A 292 -18.11 11.12 -2.00
C ASN A 292 -18.40 9.87 -1.18
N GLN A 293 -17.40 9.27 -0.53
CA GLN A 293 -17.60 8.18 0.44
C GLN A 293 -18.59 8.54 1.55
N LYS A 294 -18.49 9.76 2.09
CA LYS A 294 -19.33 10.21 3.21
C LYS A 294 -20.79 10.46 2.79
N VAL A 295 -20.99 10.87 1.54
CA VAL A 295 -22.31 11.25 1.02
C VAL A 295 -23.09 10.05 0.46
N ASN A 296 -22.41 9.10 -0.17
CA ASN A 296 -23.04 8.02 -0.96
C ASN A 296 -23.06 6.65 -0.26
N TYR A 297 -22.74 6.55 1.03
CA TYR A 297 -22.61 5.27 1.77
C TYR A 297 -21.69 4.25 1.05
N MET A 298 -20.74 4.74 0.28
CA MET A 298 -19.79 3.90 -0.43
C MET A 298 -18.54 3.71 0.42
N ASN A 299 -18.23 2.48 0.78
CA ASN A 299 -16.95 2.15 1.40
C ASN A 299 -15.94 1.81 0.29
N ILE A 300 -15.27 2.85 -0.22
CA ILE A 300 -14.28 2.70 -1.30
C ILE A 300 -13.07 1.90 -0.83
N ASP A 301 -12.68 2.02 0.43
CA ASP A 301 -11.58 1.23 0.99
C ASP A 301 -11.89 -0.28 0.94
N ALA A 302 -13.15 -0.65 1.20
CA ALA A 302 -13.58 -2.04 1.09
C ALA A 302 -13.62 -2.53 -0.37
N LEU A 303 -13.98 -1.66 -1.32
CA LEU A 303 -13.90 -1.96 -2.74
C LEU A 303 -12.44 -2.23 -3.14
N PHE A 304 -11.53 -1.33 -2.79
CA PHE A 304 -10.11 -1.47 -3.09
C PHE A 304 -9.49 -2.71 -2.47
N LEU A 305 -9.81 -3.00 -1.19
CA LEU A 305 -9.35 -4.22 -0.53
C LEU A 305 -9.77 -5.49 -1.26
N LYS A 306 -11.02 -5.54 -1.73
CA LYS A 306 -11.57 -6.71 -2.43
C LYS A 306 -11.07 -6.84 -3.87
N SER A 307 -10.93 -5.73 -4.59
CA SER A 307 -10.54 -5.73 -6.00
C SER A 307 -9.16 -6.34 -6.24
N LEU A 308 -8.21 -6.08 -5.33
CA LEU A 308 -6.83 -6.52 -5.50
C LEU A 308 -6.60 -8.02 -5.32
N HIS A 309 -7.60 -8.74 -4.80
CA HIS A 309 -7.60 -10.20 -4.69
C HIS A 309 -8.80 -10.87 -5.37
N ASN A 310 -9.61 -10.09 -6.08
CA ASN A 310 -10.87 -10.56 -6.68
C ASN A 310 -11.76 -11.28 -5.66
N GLU A 311 -11.85 -10.72 -4.44
CA GLU A 311 -12.64 -11.29 -3.35
C GLU A 311 -14.14 -11.21 -3.65
N PRO A 312 -14.94 -12.13 -3.12
CA PRO A 312 -16.37 -12.12 -3.35
C PRO A 312 -17.03 -10.88 -2.73
N ALA A 313 -17.96 -10.33 -3.46
CA ALA A 313 -18.86 -9.28 -3.04
C ALA A 313 -20.29 -9.64 -3.48
N GLY A 314 -21.28 -8.98 -2.91
CA GLY A 314 -22.65 -9.18 -3.27
C GLY A 314 -23.55 -8.28 -2.44
N ALA A 315 -24.81 -8.14 -2.89
CA ALA A 315 -25.83 -7.45 -2.14
C ALA A 315 -27.16 -8.15 -2.34
N PHE A 316 -27.91 -8.27 -1.26
CA PHE A 316 -29.30 -8.68 -1.26
C PHE A 316 -30.15 -7.48 -0.80
N LEU A 317 -30.54 -6.62 -1.74
CA LEU A 317 -31.33 -5.43 -1.45
C LEU A 317 -32.77 -5.64 -1.92
N LYS A 318 -33.75 -5.28 -1.09
CA LYS A 318 -35.19 -5.37 -1.42
C LYS A 318 -35.67 -4.25 -2.37
N THR A 319 -34.84 -3.84 -3.32
CA THR A 319 -35.23 -2.85 -4.34
C THR A 319 -35.47 -3.56 -5.67
N ALA A 320 -36.52 -3.19 -6.38
CA ALA A 320 -36.95 -3.83 -7.63
C ALA A 320 -35.90 -3.80 -8.77
N SER A 321 -34.84 -3.02 -8.62
CA SER A 321 -33.78 -2.82 -9.61
C SER A 321 -32.40 -3.35 -9.19
N SER A 322 -32.29 -3.98 -8.01
CA SER A 322 -30.98 -4.48 -7.55
C SER A 322 -30.67 -5.86 -8.13
N ASN A 323 -29.45 -6.02 -8.63
CA ASN A 323 -28.90 -7.34 -8.92
C ASN A 323 -28.75 -8.13 -7.62
N VAL A 324 -29.19 -9.40 -7.64
CA VAL A 324 -29.13 -10.31 -6.49
C VAL A 324 -28.11 -11.40 -6.82
N GLY A 325 -27.14 -11.58 -5.94
CA GLY A 325 -26.16 -12.64 -6.07
C GLY A 325 -24.75 -12.21 -5.64
N GLU A 326 -23.86 -13.17 -5.63
CA GLU A 326 -22.43 -12.96 -5.40
C GLU A 326 -21.70 -12.81 -6.75
N TYR A 327 -20.66 -11.99 -6.73
CA TYR A 327 -19.71 -11.82 -7.84
C TYR A 327 -18.32 -11.54 -7.26
N ASN A 328 -17.28 -11.84 -8.00
CA ASN A 328 -15.93 -11.45 -7.63
C ASN A 328 -15.63 -10.04 -8.13
N VAL A 329 -15.05 -9.23 -7.24
CA VAL A 329 -14.71 -7.84 -7.56
C VAL A 329 -13.53 -7.80 -8.54
N HIS A 330 -13.77 -7.27 -9.74
CA HIS A 330 -12.76 -7.02 -10.78
C HIS A 330 -12.74 -5.53 -11.12
N PHE A 331 -12.20 -4.74 -10.19
CA PHE A 331 -12.13 -3.29 -10.32
C PHE A 331 -10.68 -2.83 -10.37
N ASN A 332 -10.34 -2.04 -11.39
CA ASN A 332 -9.08 -1.33 -11.50
C ASN A 332 -9.32 0.18 -11.47
N GLY A 333 -8.37 0.94 -10.95
CA GLY A 333 -8.51 2.39 -10.89
C GLY A 333 -7.18 3.13 -10.97
N VAL A 334 -7.25 4.33 -11.55
CA VAL A 334 -6.16 5.30 -11.56
C VAL A 334 -6.69 6.61 -10.99
N PHE A 335 -6.07 7.08 -9.94
CA PHE A 335 -6.46 8.27 -9.20
C PHE A 335 -5.29 9.23 -9.11
N THR A 336 -5.52 10.53 -9.30
CA THR A 336 -4.47 11.52 -9.07
C THR A 336 -4.83 12.39 -7.87
N GLY A 337 -3.85 12.80 -7.09
CA GLY A 337 -4.10 13.55 -5.86
C GLY A 337 -2.91 14.36 -5.39
N THR A 338 -3.13 15.02 -4.26
CA THR A 338 -2.09 15.74 -3.51
C THR A 338 -1.68 14.93 -2.28
N ALA A 339 -0.57 15.29 -1.66
CA ALA A 339 -0.16 14.70 -0.38
C ALA A 339 -1.22 14.89 0.73
N ASP A 340 -1.99 16.00 0.70
CA ASP A 340 -3.10 16.24 1.62
C ASP A 340 -4.24 15.24 1.40
N ALA A 341 -4.59 14.95 0.14
CA ALA A 341 -5.57 13.92 -0.19
C ALA A 341 -5.13 12.54 0.31
N LEU A 342 -3.88 12.15 0.02
CA LEU A 342 -3.32 10.88 0.48
C LEU A 342 -3.31 10.78 2.01
N SER A 343 -3.01 11.85 2.73
CA SER A 343 -2.95 11.85 4.19
C SER A 343 -4.28 11.48 4.86
N LYS A 344 -5.41 11.76 4.20
CA LYS A 344 -6.76 11.39 4.67
C LYS A 344 -7.02 9.88 4.60
N GLN A 345 -6.37 9.19 3.68
CA GLN A 345 -6.45 7.74 3.48
C GLN A 345 -5.31 7.01 4.21
N ALA A 346 -4.12 7.60 4.26
CA ALA A 346 -2.90 7.04 4.83
C ALA A 346 -2.92 7.14 6.36
N THR A 347 -3.75 6.32 7.00
CA THR A 347 -3.96 6.26 8.44
C THR A 347 -3.46 4.94 9.04
N THR A 348 -3.15 4.92 10.34
CA THR A 348 -2.79 3.70 11.07
C THR A 348 -3.88 2.63 10.98
N SER A 349 -5.15 3.01 10.95
CA SER A 349 -6.29 2.10 10.75
C SER A 349 -6.25 1.43 9.38
N ASN A 350 -6.03 2.19 8.30
CA ASN A 350 -5.95 1.66 6.94
C ASN A 350 -4.68 0.84 6.72
N PHE A 351 -3.58 1.18 7.42
CA PHE A 351 -2.37 0.34 7.46
C PHE A 351 -2.68 -1.01 8.12
N ALA A 352 -3.28 -1.01 9.31
CA ALA A 352 -3.65 -2.23 10.05
C ALA A 352 -4.58 -3.16 9.26
N ARG A 353 -5.50 -2.60 8.45
CA ARG A 353 -6.40 -3.36 7.57
C ARG A 353 -5.71 -3.87 6.30
N GLY A 354 -4.49 -3.49 6.05
CA GLY A 354 -3.72 -3.89 4.85
C GLY A 354 -4.12 -3.16 3.58
N LEU A 355 -4.82 -2.03 3.65
CA LEU A 355 -5.18 -1.24 2.48
C LEU A 355 -3.95 -0.60 1.83
N LEU A 356 -3.13 0.10 2.63
CA LEU A 356 -2.00 0.87 2.13
C LEU A 356 -0.96 -0.01 1.42
N GLN A 357 -0.77 -1.23 1.90
CA GLN A 357 0.13 -2.21 1.28
C GLN A 357 -0.34 -2.67 -0.11
N ARG A 358 -1.64 -2.54 -0.39
CA ARG A 358 -2.27 -2.96 -1.65
C ARG A 358 -2.31 -1.86 -2.70
N LEU A 359 -2.13 -0.59 -2.31
CA LEU A 359 -2.12 0.53 -3.25
C LEU A 359 -0.79 0.65 -4.00
N VAL A 360 -0.86 1.03 -5.26
CA VAL A 360 0.31 1.41 -6.07
C VAL A 360 0.40 2.94 -6.04
N THR A 361 1.08 3.48 -5.04
CA THR A 361 1.18 4.92 -4.85
C THR A 361 2.49 5.44 -5.41
N ILE A 362 2.42 6.32 -6.41
CA ILE A 362 3.56 6.83 -7.19
C ILE A 362 3.72 8.33 -6.94
N PRO A 363 4.89 8.80 -6.50
CA PRO A 363 5.16 10.22 -6.40
C PRO A 363 5.48 10.84 -7.76
N MET A 364 5.16 12.13 -7.92
CA MET A 364 5.45 12.89 -9.16
C MET A 364 6.74 13.70 -9.11
N GLY A 365 7.32 13.85 -7.94
CA GLY A 365 8.44 14.77 -7.72
C GLY A 365 8.01 16.24 -7.73
N ASP A 366 8.91 17.12 -7.26
CA ASP A 366 8.68 18.56 -7.28
C ASP A 366 8.97 19.15 -8.68
N SER A 367 8.28 20.25 -8.98
CA SER A 367 8.55 21.04 -10.19
C SER A 367 9.88 21.80 -10.11
N ASN A 368 10.45 22.00 -8.90
CA ASN A 368 11.67 22.76 -8.63
C ASN A 368 11.64 24.18 -9.25
N PHE A 369 10.48 24.84 -9.19
CA PHE A 369 10.24 26.14 -9.80
C PHE A 369 10.46 26.19 -11.33
N GLU A 370 10.61 25.03 -11.99
CA GLU A 370 10.69 24.96 -13.44
C GLU A 370 9.34 25.32 -14.06
N MET A 371 9.34 26.32 -14.93
CA MET A 371 8.17 26.64 -15.77
C MET A 371 8.10 25.66 -16.93
N ARG A 372 6.87 25.34 -17.36
CA ARG A 372 6.68 24.65 -18.63
C ARG A 372 7.01 25.62 -19.75
N GLU A 373 8.00 25.25 -20.55
CA GLU A 373 8.28 25.96 -21.80
C GLU A 373 7.25 25.57 -22.86
N TYR A 374 6.98 26.53 -23.78
CA TYR A 374 6.19 26.21 -24.97
C TYR A 374 6.87 25.10 -25.75
N ARG A 375 6.09 24.10 -26.10
CA ARG A 375 6.55 23.02 -26.95
C ARG A 375 5.50 22.77 -28.04
N GLU A 376 5.95 22.81 -29.28
CA GLU A 376 5.13 22.46 -30.42
C GLU A 376 4.78 20.96 -30.39
N TYR A 377 3.52 20.65 -30.71
CA TYR A 377 3.07 19.27 -30.93
C TYR A 377 3.48 18.89 -32.36
N THR A 378 4.48 18.03 -32.47
CA THR A 378 5.13 17.67 -33.73
C THR A 378 4.46 16.43 -34.38
N GLU A 379 4.82 16.17 -35.64
CA GLU A 379 4.39 14.93 -36.32
C GLU A 379 4.88 13.67 -35.60
N GLU A 380 6.07 13.73 -34.99
CA GLU A 380 6.59 12.63 -34.15
C GLU A 380 5.69 12.39 -32.92
N ASP A 381 5.16 13.45 -32.31
CA ASP A 381 4.24 13.32 -31.17
C ASP A 381 2.89 12.71 -31.63
N ARG A 382 2.40 13.10 -32.83
CA ARG A 382 1.18 12.52 -33.43
C ARG A 382 1.35 11.02 -33.70
N LEU A 383 2.47 10.64 -34.30
CA LEU A 383 2.78 9.22 -34.58
C LEU A 383 2.91 8.41 -33.28
N ARG A 384 3.51 8.98 -32.25
CA ARG A 384 3.59 8.35 -30.94
C ARG A 384 2.20 8.10 -30.36
N ASP A 385 1.30 9.06 -30.42
CA ASP A 385 -0.08 8.92 -29.91
C ASP A 385 -0.87 7.88 -30.70
N GLU A 386 -0.73 7.84 -32.03
CA GLU A 386 -1.32 6.79 -32.86
C GLU A 386 -0.79 5.40 -32.51
N GLN A 387 0.51 5.27 -32.29
CA GLN A 387 1.11 3.99 -31.88
C GLN A 387 0.64 3.56 -30.49
N LEU A 388 0.49 4.47 -29.53
CA LEU A 388 -0.09 4.15 -28.22
C LEU A 388 -1.54 3.67 -28.33
N ARG A 389 -2.38 4.34 -29.16
CA ARG A 389 -3.74 3.86 -29.45
C ARG A 389 -3.72 2.47 -30.09
N GLN A 390 -2.85 2.24 -31.08
CA GLN A 390 -2.74 0.91 -31.68
C GLN A 390 -2.37 -0.15 -30.64
N TRP A 391 -1.43 0.14 -29.74
CA TRP A 391 -1.10 -0.76 -28.64
C TRP A 391 -2.25 -0.99 -27.68
N SER A 392 -3.11 0.01 -27.44
CA SER A 392 -4.28 -0.20 -26.57
C SER A 392 -5.24 -1.23 -27.17
N TYR A 393 -5.53 -1.18 -28.47
CA TYR A 393 -6.35 -2.20 -29.17
C TYR A 393 -5.65 -3.57 -29.20
N ASN A 394 -4.33 -3.60 -29.39
CA ASN A 394 -3.57 -4.85 -29.35
C ASN A 394 -3.67 -5.52 -27.98
N LEU A 395 -3.47 -4.78 -26.89
CA LEU A 395 -3.57 -5.29 -25.53
C LEU A 395 -5.01 -5.74 -25.18
N ASP A 396 -6.04 -5.03 -25.62
CA ASP A 396 -7.44 -5.43 -25.37
C ASP A 396 -7.83 -6.73 -26.09
N LYS A 397 -7.13 -7.10 -27.18
CA LYS A 397 -7.31 -8.37 -27.86
C LYS A 397 -6.64 -9.57 -27.18
N THR A 398 -5.83 -9.35 -26.14
CA THR A 398 -5.10 -10.44 -25.50
C THR A 398 -5.97 -11.28 -24.57
N LYS A 399 -5.75 -12.61 -24.55
CA LYS A 399 -6.42 -13.56 -23.66
C LYS A 399 -5.50 -14.68 -23.20
N GLY A 400 -5.92 -15.40 -22.18
CA GLY A 400 -5.30 -16.65 -21.74
C GLY A 400 -4.17 -16.50 -20.74
N GLU A 401 -3.49 -17.60 -20.49
CA GLU A 401 -2.39 -17.64 -19.53
C GLU A 401 -1.13 -17.00 -20.07
N ILE A 402 -0.49 -16.15 -19.27
CA ILE A 402 0.85 -15.64 -19.55
C ILE A 402 1.84 -16.45 -18.69
N PRO A 403 2.86 -17.08 -19.27
CA PRO A 403 3.78 -17.98 -18.56
C PRO A 403 4.79 -17.22 -17.67
N CYS A 404 4.38 -16.82 -16.46
CA CYS A 404 5.14 -15.96 -15.55
C CYS A 404 6.09 -16.71 -14.58
N THR A 405 6.38 -17.99 -14.78
CA THR A 405 7.17 -18.78 -13.82
C THR A 405 8.55 -18.16 -13.52
N ALA A 406 9.24 -17.66 -14.55
CA ALA A 406 10.55 -17.03 -14.37
C ALA A 406 10.47 -15.74 -13.53
N LEU A 407 9.46 -14.89 -13.80
CA LEU A 407 9.21 -13.66 -13.05
C LEU A 407 8.88 -13.97 -11.59
N SER A 408 7.93 -14.88 -11.37
CA SER A 408 7.46 -15.20 -10.02
C SER A 408 8.54 -15.84 -9.15
N LYS A 409 9.44 -16.66 -9.72
CA LYS A 409 10.62 -17.17 -9.00
C LYS A 409 11.57 -16.05 -8.60
N ALA A 410 11.94 -15.18 -9.54
CA ALA A 410 12.83 -14.06 -9.27
C ALA A 410 12.25 -13.13 -8.19
N LEU A 411 10.94 -12.87 -8.24
CA LEU A 411 10.27 -12.04 -7.24
C LEU A 411 10.11 -12.75 -5.90
N HIS A 412 9.95 -14.06 -5.87
CA HIS A 412 9.94 -14.83 -4.62
C HIS A 412 11.30 -14.71 -3.91
N ASP A 413 12.41 -14.83 -4.64
CA ASP A 413 13.75 -14.67 -4.09
C ASP A 413 13.99 -13.22 -3.66
N TRP A 414 13.54 -12.23 -4.45
CA TRP A 414 13.56 -10.82 -4.08
C TRP A 414 12.77 -10.56 -2.78
N THR A 415 11.54 -11.10 -2.67
CA THR A 415 10.71 -10.96 -1.46
C THR A 415 11.39 -11.55 -0.24
N ARG A 416 12.03 -12.74 -0.38
CA ARG A 416 12.79 -13.36 0.70
C ARG A 416 13.89 -12.44 1.22
N ASN A 417 14.68 -11.84 0.31
CA ASN A 417 15.74 -10.91 0.69
C ASN A 417 15.18 -9.69 1.41
N GLN A 418 14.06 -9.12 0.93
CA GLN A 418 13.42 -7.99 1.61
C GLN A 418 12.84 -8.36 2.98
N MET A 419 12.37 -9.61 3.16
CA MET A 419 11.93 -10.12 4.45
C MET A 419 13.09 -10.30 5.44
N GLU A 420 14.25 -10.74 4.95
CA GLU A 420 15.47 -10.82 5.77
C GLU A 420 15.88 -9.41 6.23
N ASP A 421 15.87 -8.41 5.31
CA ASP A 421 16.13 -7.01 5.66
C ASP A 421 15.13 -6.51 6.73
N ALA A 422 13.83 -6.79 6.57
CA ALA A 422 12.81 -6.42 7.54
C ALA A 422 13.03 -7.08 8.92
N LYS A 423 13.47 -8.33 8.93
CA LYS A 423 13.81 -9.08 10.15
C LYS A 423 15.05 -8.50 10.83
N GLU A 424 16.10 -8.18 10.06
CA GLU A 424 17.31 -7.53 10.58
C GLU A 424 17.00 -6.14 11.17
N GLU A 425 16.05 -5.40 10.52
CA GLU A 425 15.53 -4.14 11.07
C GLU A 425 14.64 -4.33 12.30
N GLY A 426 14.12 -5.55 12.51
CA GLY A 426 13.10 -5.82 13.50
C GLY A 426 11.81 -5.00 13.25
N SER A 427 11.57 -4.56 12.02
CA SER A 427 10.42 -3.71 11.68
C SER A 427 9.24 -4.55 11.21
N LYS A 428 8.20 -4.62 12.04
CA LYS A 428 6.92 -5.25 11.67
C LYS A 428 6.20 -4.48 10.58
N ALA A 429 6.32 -3.17 10.58
CA ALA A 429 5.78 -2.33 9.53
C ALA A 429 6.41 -2.65 8.17
N LEU A 430 7.74 -2.81 8.15
CA LEU A 430 8.46 -3.17 6.93
C LEU A 430 8.09 -4.59 6.47
N GLU A 431 7.98 -5.57 7.39
CA GLU A 431 7.49 -6.92 7.09
C GLU A 431 6.16 -6.90 6.35
N ASP A 432 5.20 -6.06 6.80
CA ASP A 432 3.90 -5.96 6.14
C ASP A 432 3.97 -5.32 4.75
N LEU A 433 4.81 -4.31 4.56
CA LEU A 433 4.98 -3.63 3.27
C LEU A 433 5.64 -4.53 2.22
N VAL A 434 6.55 -5.42 2.60
CA VAL A 434 7.28 -6.32 1.68
C VAL A 434 6.36 -7.32 0.97
N LYS A 435 5.23 -7.66 1.55
CA LYS A 435 4.37 -8.78 1.09
C LYS A 435 3.69 -8.55 -0.26
N ARG A 436 3.58 -7.30 -0.75
CA ARG A 436 2.73 -6.96 -1.91
C ARG A 436 3.46 -6.49 -3.18
N PRO A 437 4.62 -5.82 -3.13
CA PRO A 437 5.27 -5.30 -4.32
C PRO A 437 5.55 -6.32 -5.43
N CYS A 438 5.74 -7.60 -5.08
CA CYS A 438 5.94 -8.66 -6.06
C CYS A 438 4.73 -8.84 -7.00
N TRP A 439 3.50 -8.78 -6.49
CA TRP A 439 2.27 -8.87 -7.27
C TRP A 439 2.07 -7.63 -8.15
N HIS A 440 2.29 -6.45 -7.58
CA HIS A 440 2.20 -5.20 -8.32
C HIS A 440 3.22 -5.13 -9.45
N ALA A 441 4.44 -5.64 -9.22
CA ALA A 441 5.49 -5.64 -10.22
C ALA A 441 5.15 -6.52 -11.43
N ILE A 442 4.64 -7.74 -11.23
CA ILE A 442 4.20 -8.58 -12.34
C ILE A 442 3.08 -7.88 -13.10
N ASN A 443 2.02 -7.47 -12.40
CA ASN A 443 0.85 -6.88 -13.04
C ASN A 443 1.23 -5.68 -13.93
N ASN A 444 2.08 -4.78 -13.42
CA ASN A 444 2.53 -3.61 -14.17
C ASN A 444 3.53 -3.93 -15.29
N ALA A 445 4.33 -5.00 -15.18
CA ALA A 445 5.31 -5.37 -16.19
C ALA A 445 4.70 -6.07 -17.41
N LEU A 446 3.62 -6.84 -17.21
CA LEU A 446 3.05 -7.69 -18.27
C LEU A 446 2.64 -6.96 -19.54
N PRO A 447 2.03 -5.75 -19.53
CA PRO A 447 1.74 -5.02 -20.76
C PRO A 447 3.00 -4.73 -21.60
N PHE A 448 4.11 -4.41 -20.94
CA PHE A 448 5.39 -4.15 -21.62
C PHE A 448 6.01 -5.44 -22.15
N ILE A 449 5.95 -6.52 -21.37
CA ILE A 449 6.46 -7.83 -21.77
C ILE A 449 5.69 -8.34 -22.99
N VAL A 450 4.36 -8.29 -22.97
CA VAL A 450 3.52 -8.67 -24.12
C VAL A 450 3.83 -7.80 -25.33
N SER A 451 4.03 -6.49 -25.17
CA SER A 451 4.40 -5.60 -26.27
C SER A 451 5.76 -5.95 -26.89
N ARG A 452 6.72 -6.40 -26.10
CA ARG A 452 8.04 -6.85 -26.55
C ARG A 452 7.96 -8.16 -27.33
N HIS A 453 7.16 -9.08 -26.82
CA HIS A 453 6.99 -10.43 -27.37
C HIS A 453 5.79 -10.55 -28.31
N TRP A 454 5.30 -9.42 -28.86
CA TRP A 454 4.10 -9.43 -29.71
C TRP A 454 4.21 -10.35 -30.92
N GLY A 455 5.39 -10.46 -31.51
CA GLY A 455 5.66 -11.36 -32.63
C GLY A 455 5.61 -12.86 -32.27
N GLU A 456 5.58 -13.19 -30.97
CA GLU A 456 5.48 -14.55 -30.43
C GLU A 456 4.05 -14.90 -29.98
N MET A 457 3.14 -13.92 -30.09
CA MET A 457 1.70 -14.15 -29.88
C MET A 457 1.07 -14.80 -31.10
N VAL A 458 0.06 -15.60 -30.87
CA VAL A 458 -0.70 -16.28 -31.93
C VAL A 458 -2.17 -15.91 -31.85
N GLU A 459 -2.79 -15.73 -33.01
CA GLU A 459 -4.21 -15.45 -33.11
C GLU A 459 -5.02 -16.73 -32.87
N ASP A 460 -6.04 -16.67 -32.02
CA ASP A 460 -6.96 -17.76 -31.76
C ASP A 460 -8.17 -17.71 -32.68
N SER A 461 -9.00 -18.75 -32.65
CA SER A 461 -10.20 -18.90 -33.48
C SER A 461 -11.23 -17.77 -33.35
N ASP A 462 -11.19 -17.03 -32.22
CA ASP A 462 -12.07 -15.88 -31.95
C ASP A 462 -11.44 -14.52 -32.33
N GLY A 463 -10.28 -14.52 -33.01
CA GLY A 463 -9.55 -13.32 -33.42
C GLY A 463 -8.77 -12.65 -32.30
N ARG A 464 -8.66 -13.28 -31.13
CA ARG A 464 -7.88 -12.78 -29.99
C ARG A 464 -6.48 -13.37 -29.98
N MET A 465 -5.57 -12.64 -29.34
CA MET A 465 -4.15 -13.00 -29.25
C MET A 465 -3.84 -13.71 -27.94
N LYS A 466 -3.16 -14.86 -28.01
CA LYS A 466 -2.66 -15.60 -26.85
C LYS A 466 -1.16 -15.89 -26.99
N CYS A 467 -0.50 -16.19 -25.88
CA CYS A 467 0.92 -16.59 -25.91
C CYS A 467 1.10 -17.83 -26.77
N GLY A 468 1.94 -17.73 -27.79
CA GLY A 468 2.30 -18.83 -28.66
C GLY A 468 3.36 -19.75 -28.01
N PRO A 469 3.68 -20.88 -28.66
CA PRO A 469 4.67 -21.83 -28.13
C PRO A 469 6.08 -21.25 -27.99
N SER A 470 6.42 -20.22 -28.75
CA SER A 470 7.71 -19.53 -28.72
C SER A 470 7.75 -18.39 -27.67
N PHE A 471 6.62 -18.03 -27.09
CA PHE A 471 6.57 -16.97 -26.08
C PHE A 471 7.36 -17.38 -24.84
N ALA A 472 8.47 -16.68 -24.58
CA ALA A 472 9.36 -17.01 -23.48
C ALA A 472 9.86 -15.75 -22.76
N ILE A 473 9.59 -15.66 -21.47
CA ILE A 473 10.11 -14.61 -20.60
C ILE A 473 11.60 -14.82 -20.36
N ASP A 474 12.41 -13.79 -20.59
CA ASP A 474 13.85 -13.81 -20.47
C ASP A 474 14.40 -12.94 -19.31
N LYS A 475 15.73 -12.85 -19.20
CA LYS A 475 16.42 -12.07 -18.17
C LYS A 475 16.11 -10.55 -18.26
N THR A 476 15.80 -10.04 -19.44
CA THR A 476 15.46 -8.62 -19.63
C THR A 476 14.09 -8.32 -19.01
N ASP A 477 13.13 -9.25 -19.17
CA ASP A 477 11.80 -9.14 -18.56
C ASP A 477 11.87 -9.25 -17.03
N VAL A 478 12.70 -10.15 -16.53
CA VAL A 478 13.00 -10.25 -15.09
C VAL A 478 13.59 -8.94 -14.57
N ARG A 479 14.51 -8.32 -15.31
CA ARG A 479 15.12 -7.03 -14.92
C ARG A 479 14.09 -5.90 -14.86
N LEU A 480 13.18 -5.80 -15.83
CA LEU A 480 12.09 -4.82 -15.81
C LEU A 480 11.20 -5.03 -14.59
N THR A 481 10.81 -6.27 -14.35
CA THR A 481 9.90 -6.62 -13.25
C THR A 481 10.53 -6.35 -11.88
N LEU A 482 11.81 -6.67 -11.70
CA LEU A 482 12.56 -6.35 -10.47
C LEU A 482 12.73 -4.84 -10.28
N LEU A 483 12.92 -4.07 -11.36
CA LEU A 483 12.97 -2.60 -11.29
C LEU A 483 11.62 -2.05 -10.78
N MET A 484 10.50 -2.59 -11.26
CA MET A 484 9.17 -2.19 -10.78
C MET A 484 8.93 -2.59 -9.32
N ALA A 485 9.39 -3.79 -8.90
CA ALA A 485 9.30 -4.23 -7.50
C ALA A 485 10.10 -3.30 -6.58
N ASN A 486 11.32 -2.96 -6.96
CA ASN A 486 12.16 -2.03 -6.22
C ASN A 486 11.54 -0.62 -6.14
N ALA A 487 10.99 -0.12 -7.24
CA ALA A 487 10.31 1.18 -7.25
C ALA A 487 9.09 1.17 -6.33
N GLN A 488 8.24 0.15 -6.44
CA GLN A 488 7.07 0.01 -5.58
C GLN A 488 7.47 -0.08 -4.10
N MET A 489 8.50 -0.84 -3.76
CA MET A 489 8.99 -0.97 -2.39
C MET A 489 9.54 0.36 -1.85
N ALA A 490 10.25 1.12 -2.68
CA ALA A 490 10.73 2.45 -2.32
C ALA A 490 9.57 3.39 -1.98
N PHE A 491 8.53 3.41 -2.81
CA PHE A 491 7.35 4.25 -2.59
C PHE A 491 6.53 3.81 -1.38
N GLN A 492 6.37 2.50 -1.17
CA GLN A 492 5.75 1.95 0.03
C GLN A 492 6.50 2.40 1.31
N LYS A 493 7.83 2.35 1.29
CA LYS A 493 8.66 2.85 2.40
C LYS A 493 8.49 4.37 2.58
N TYR A 494 8.53 5.12 1.49
CA TYR A 494 8.43 6.58 1.51
C TYR A 494 7.10 7.06 2.10
N PHE A 495 5.97 6.52 1.62
CA PHE A 495 4.65 6.99 2.03
C PHE A 495 4.14 6.35 3.33
N PHE A 496 4.38 5.05 3.54
CA PHE A 496 3.63 4.27 4.51
C PHE A 496 4.44 3.66 5.65
N LEU A 497 5.77 3.55 5.52
CA LEU A 497 6.59 3.01 6.62
C LEU A 497 6.43 3.82 7.91
N PRO A 498 6.45 5.17 7.91
CA PRO A 498 6.28 5.94 9.14
C PRO A 498 4.93 5.68 9.84
N ILE A 499 3.87 5.45 9.07
CA ILE A 499 2.52 5.16 9.57
C ILE A 499 2.48 3.78 10.23
N GLY A 500 3.08 2.78 9.58
CA GLY A 500 3.18 1.44 10.12
C GLY A 500 4.02 1.39 11.40
N GLU A 501 5.12 2.10 11.44
CA GLU A 501 5.98 2.22 12.63
C GLU A 501 5.21 2.88 13.80
N GLU A 502 4.43 3.91 13.53
CA GLU A 502 3.55 4.54 14.54
C GLU A 502 2.53 3.54 15.08
N LEU A 503 1.87 2.77 14.21
CA LEU A 503 0.89 1.74 14.60
C LEU A 503 1.51 0.73 15.58
N TYR A 504 2.64 0.12 15.21
CA TYR A 504 3.26 -0.93 16.03
C TYR A 504 3.80 -0.42 17.35
N ASN A 505 4.34 0.80 17.39
CA ASN A 505 4.73 1.40 18.66
C ASN A 505 3.55 1.66 19.60
N ASN A 506 2.45 2.16 19.09
CA ASN A 506 1.25 2.39 19.90
C ASN A 506 0.74 1.06 20.48
N GLN A 507 0.81 -0.04 19.72
CA GLN A 507 0.46 -1.39 20.21
C GLN A 507 1.40 -1.87 21.30
N GLU A 508 2.71 -1.70 21.16
CA GLU A 508 3.71 -2.08 22.18
C GLU A 508 3.52 -1.28 23.47
N ILE A 509 3.29 0.03 23.37
CA ILE A 509 3.01 0.88 24.54
C ILE A 509 1.75 0.42 25.26
N ALA A 510 0.69 0.12 24.51
CA ALA A 510 -0.57 -0.37 25.09
C ALA A 510 -0.39 -1.75 25.76
N ALA A 511 0.37 -2.67 25.13
CA ALA A 511 0.68 -3.97 25.69
C ALA A 511 1.51 -3.86 26.99
N ALA A 512 2.52 -2.99 27.00
CA ALA A 512 3.34 -2.72 28.19
C ALA A 512 2.51 -2.13 29.33
N ALA A 513 1.63 -1.17 29.04
CA ALA A 513 0.72 -0.58 30.03
C ALA A 513 -0.26 -1.61 30.61
N ASN A 514 -0.82 -2.49 29.76
CA ASN A 514 -1.69 -3.57 30.20
C ASN A 514 -0.96 -4.58 31.10
N HIS A 515 0.29 -4.93 30.74
CA HIS A 515 1.12 -5.84 31.54
C HIS A 515 1.42 -5.24 32.93
N GLN A 516 1.80 -3.96 33.01
CA GLN A 516 2.02 -3.25 34.27
C GLN A 516 0.74 -3.19 35.11
N SER A 517 -0.40 -2.90 34.49
CA SER A 517 -1.71 -2.89 35.16
C SER A 517 -2.04 -4.27 35.72
N THR A 518 -1.82 -5.33 34.93
CA THR A 518 -2.07 -6.71 35.39
C THR A 518 -1.16 -7.11 36.55
N GLN A 519 0.12 -6.76 36.48
CA GLN A 519 1.05 -7.01 37.60
C GLN A 519 0.63 -6.25 38.87
N ARG A 520 0.24 -4.98 38.75
CA ARG A 520 -0.26 -4.19 39.88
C ARG A 520 -1.52 -4.82 40.49
N LEU A 521 -2.44 -5.31 39.69
CA LEU A 521 -3.64 -5.99 40.16
C LEU A 521 -3.32 -7.30 40.87
N LYS A 522 -2.36 -8.09 40.41
CA LYS A 522 -1.88 -9.31 41.07
C LYS A 522 -1.22 -9.00 42.42
N LEU A 523 -0.39 -7.97 42.46
CA LEU A 523 0.24 -7.52 43.71
C LEU A 523 -0.81 -7.08 44.74
N SER A 524 -1.80 -6.30 44.34
CA SER A 524 -2.91 -5.89 45.20
C SER A 524 -3.71 -7.09 45.72
N PHE A 525 -3.98 -8.10 44.87
CA PHE A 525 -4.61 -9.34 45.35
C PHE A 525 -3.76 -10.10 46.36
N ASN A 526 -2.45 -10.22 46.11
CA ASN A 526 -1.53 -10.91 47.02
C ASN A 526 -1.44 -10.26 48.41
N ARG A 527 -1.67 -8.94 48.51
CA ARG A 527 -1.66 -8.19 49.78
C ARG A 527 -2.96 -8.33 50.57
N LEU A 528 -4.06 -8.76 49.97
CA LEU A 528 -5.30 -9.02 50.70
C LEU A 528 -5.07 -10.13 51.74
N PRO A 529 -5.70 -10.07 52.93
CA PRO A 529 -5.67 -11.18 53.88
C PRO A 529 -6.39 -12.40 53.35
N GLN A 530 -6.16 -13.58 53.96
CA GLN A 530 -6.78 -14.84 53.56
C GLN A 530 -8.34 -14.78 53.60
N VAL A 531 -8.88 -14.05 54.57
CA VAL A 531 -10.29 -13.66 54.64
C VAL A 531 -10.35 -12.14 54.63
N PHE A 532 -11.02 -11.57 53.66
CA PHE A 532 -11.04 -10.13 53.39
C PHE A 532 -12.45 -9.59 53.14
N THR A 533 -12.60 -8.28 53.30
CA THR A 533 -13.83 -7.53 53.13
C THR A 533 -13.78 -6.65 51.89
N SER A 534 -14.92 -6.03 51.53
CA SER A 534 -14.99 -4.97 50.49
C SER A 534 -14.12 -3.74 50.85
N ALA A 535 -13.94 -3.44 52.14
CA ALA A 535 -13.07 -2.35 52.61
C ALA A 535 -11.58 -2.67 52.38
N ASP A 536 -11.18 -3.92 52.54
CA ASP A 536 -9.82 -4.36 52.23
C ASP A 536 -9.52 -4.26 50.75
N VAL A 537 -10.50 -4.62 49.90
CA VAL A 537 -10.39 -4.44 48.45
C VAL A 537 -10.31 -2.95 48.08
N ALA A 538 -11.13 -2.10 48.71
CA ALA A 538 -11.05 -0.65 48.47
C ALA A 538 -9.63 -0.11 48.78
N ARG A 539 -9.06 -0.50 49.90
CA ARG A 539 -7.73 -0.06 50.35
C ARG A 539 -6.60 -0.58 49.45
N GLU A 540 -6.56 -1.87 49.20
CA GLU A 540 -5.43 -2.51 48.47
C GLU A 540 -5.44 -2.20 46.97
N TYR A 541 -6.61 -1.97 46.38
CA TYR A 541 -6.75 -1.58 44.95
C TYR A 541 -6.88 -0.08 44.74
N GLY A 542 -7.04 0.72 45.81
CA GLY A 542 -7.21 2.17 45.71
C GLY A 542 -8.55 2.59 45.08
N TYR A 543 -9.63 1.84 45.35
CA TYR A 543 -10.95 2.17 44.82
C TYR A 543 -11.77 3.02 45.79
N GLU A 544 -12.31 4.14 45.26
CA GLU A 544 -13.16 5.04 46.05
C GLU A 544 -14.67 4.74 45.81
N SER A 545 -15.04 4.23 44.64
CA SER A 545 -16.44 3.98 44.31
C SER A 545 -16.90 2.57 44.70
N LYS A 546 -18.12 2.48 45.28
CA LYS A 546 -18.76 1.16 45.56
C LYS A 546 -18.91 0.30 44.28
N GLY A 547 -19.16 0.91 43.12
CA GLY A 547 -19.29 0.21 41.85
C GLY A 547 -17.99 -0.51 41.44
N SER A 548 -16.84 0.18 41.54
CA SER A 548 -15.53 -0.40 41.21
C SER A 548 -15.17 -1.55 42.16
N ILE A 549 -15.46 -1.41 43.45
CA ILE A 549 -15.23 -2.46 44.47
C ILE A 549 -16.08 -3.69 44.17
N THR A 550 -17.36 -3.50 43.89
CA THR A 550 -18.30 -4.59 43.56
C THR A 550 -17.91 -5.32 42.28
N SER A 551 -17.54 -4.57 41.25
CA SER A 551 -17.07 -5.13 39.97
C SER A 551 -15.78 -5.94 40.15
N ARG A 552 -14.84 -5.48 40.97
CA ARG A 552 -13.59 -6.22 41.28
C ARG A 552 -13.87 -7.50 42.05
N LEU A 553 -14.70 -7.44 43.09
CA LEU A 553 -15.11 -8.61 43.84
C LEU A 553 -15.79 -9.67 42.96
N LYS A 554 -16.65 -9.23 42.04
CA LYS A 554 -17.28 -10.14 41.08
C LYS A 554 -16.21 -10.78 40.17
N ARG A 555 -15.29 -10.02 39.62
CA ARG A 555 -14.18 -10.57 38.79
C ARG A 555 -13.31 -11.57 39.55
N LEU A 556 -12.94 -11.28 40.80
CA LEU A 556 -12.17 -12.24 41.63
C LEU A 556 -12.95 -13.56 41.83
N GLN A 557 -14.26 -13.52 41.92
CA GLN A 557 -15.09 -14.72 42.00
C GLN A 557 -15.19 -15.43 40.63
N ASP A 558 -15.41 -14.70 39.53
CA ASP A 558 -15.52 -15.25 38.18
C ASP A 558 -14.17 -15.89 37.74
N GLU A 559 -13.05 -15.31 38.14
CA GLU A 559 -11.69 -15.81 37.92
C GLU A 559 -11.31 -17.00 38.87
N GLY A 560 -12.21 -17.39 39.77
CA GLY A 560 -11.96 -18.48 40.74
C GLY A 560 -10.92 -18.16 41.83
N LEU A 561 -10.54 -16.89 41.99
CA LEU A 561 -9.52 -16.44 42.95
C LEU A 561 -10.08 -16.19 44.35
N ALA A 562 -11.38 -15.92 44.49
CA ALA A 562 -12.03 -15.67 45.76
C ALA A 562 -13.44 -16.25 45.81
N GLN A 563 -13.89 -16.63 47.00
CA GLN A 563 -15.24 -17.12 47.24
C GLN A 563 -15.92 -16.33 48.35
N LYS A 564 -17.17 -15.94 48.15
CA LYS A 564 -17.96 -15.28 49.17
C LYS A 564 -18.39 -16.28 50.25
N ILE A 565 -18.13 -15.98 51.51
CA ILE A 565 -18.51 -16.79 52.66
C ILE A 565 -20.00 -16.58 52.96
N ARG A 566 -20.78 -17.66 52.92
CA ARG A 566 -22.26 -17.59 53.04
C ARG A 566 -22.77 -17.91 54.45
N SER A 567 -21.95 -18.52 55.31
CA SER A 567 -22.34 -18.95 56.66
C SER A 567 -21.18 -18.84 57.65
N GLY A 568 -21.45 -18.87 58.97
CA GLY A 568 -20.46 -18.79 60.05
C GLY A 568 -20.08 -17.36 60.45
N ALA A 569 -19.06 -17.22 61.33
CA ALA A 569 -18.61 -15.96 61.91
C ALA A 569 -18.12 -14.93 60.84
N ASP A 570 -17.67 -15.41 59.69
CA ASP A 570 -17.18 -14.57 58.61
C ASP A 570 -18.20 -14.38 57.48
N LYS A 571 -19.49 -14.61 57.73
CA LYS A 571 -20.56 -14.43 56.75
C LYS A 571 -20.50 -13.02 56.09
N GLY A 572 -20.50 -12.96 54.79
CA GLY A 572 -20.47 -11.73 53.99
C GLY A 572 -19.07 -11.28 53.59
N LYS A 573 -18.01 -11.85 54.20
CA LYS A 573 -16.61 -11.66 53.75
C LYS A 573 -16.25 -12.59 52.60
N TYR A 574 -15.05 -12.47 52.08
CA TYR A 574 -14.52 -13.26 50.97
C TYR A 574 -13.27 -14.03 51.44
N ARG A 575 -13.08 -15.26 50.93
CA ARG A 575 -11.90 -16.09 51.18
C ARG A 575 -11.11 -16.25 49.92
N LYS A 576 -9.78 -16.09 49.98
CA LYS A 576 -8.89 -16.48 48.89
C LYS A 576 -8.98 -17.99 48.63
N LEU A 577 -8.97 -18.38 47.34
CA LEU A 577 -8.98 -19.78 46.94
C LEU A 577 -7.63 -20.23 46.38
N ALA A 578 -6.72 -19.29 46.09
CA ALA A 578 -5.35 -19.55 45.62
C ALA A 578 -4.32 -18.99 46.63
#